data_a7ef6a7bce648b3b2f41b3fbb2807737
#
_entry.id   a7ef6a7bce648b3b2f41b3fbb2807737
#
_cell.length_a   1.000
_cell.length_b   1.000
_cell.length_c   1.000
_cell.angle_alpha   90.00
_cell.angle_beta   90.00
_cell.angle_gamma   90.00
#
_symmetry.space_group_name_H-M   'P 1'
#
loop_
_entity.id
_entity.type
_entity.pdbx_description
1 polymer ?
#
loop_
_entity_poly.entity_id
_entity_poly.type
_entity_poly.pdbx_seq_one_letter_code
_entity_poly.pdbx_strand_id
1 'polypeptide(L)'
;MKGLTLAAFLAACAIVPSAMAQRNELSGILGRTFISDQGIQGGPAFDSQLRFGNGLTFEVNYARRMMGSAAFALSVEVPFVVNLDEDIHAALPSKVPEGYKSFFATPAARLNLFPATAVSPWVSFGGGFAHFSESSNLLFGTTNPGKTGTTTGALQGGVGIDIKAFKSFSVRGEFRDFWTGLPQLNVDTGKSHQHNYFVGGGLVWHF
;
A
#
# COMPACT_ATOMS: atom_id res chain seq x y z
N MET A 1 -23.71 -16.12 -15.63
CA MET A 1 -24.25 -14.77 -15.33
C MET A 1 -23.30 -13.85 -14.55
N LYS A 2 -22.19 -14.34 -13.96
CA LYS A 2 -21.24 -13.50 -13.18
C LYS A 2 -20.26 -12.65 -14.02
N GLY A 3 -20.03 -12.99 -15.31
CA GLY A 3 -19.15 -12.24 -16.21
C GLY A 3 -19.80 -11.00 -16.85
N LEU A 4 -21.11 -10.99 -16.97
CA LEU A 4 -21.84 -9.88 -17.63
C LEU A 4 -21.93 -8.64 -16.72
N THR A 5 -21.98 -8.84 -15.40
CA THR A 5 -22.02 -7.75 -14.41
C THR A 5 -20.69 -7.02 -14.29
N LEU A 6 -19.55 -7.71 -14.41
CA LEU A 6 -18.23 -7.08 -14.38
C LEU A 6 -17.98 -6.25 -15.66
N ALA A 7 -18.37 -6.77 -16.82
CA ALA A 7 -18.27 -6.05 -18.09
C ALA A 7 -19.16 -4.81 -18.15
N ALA A 8 -20.37 -4.86 -17.57
CA ALA A 8 -21.28 -3.72 -17.48
C ALA A 8 -20.76 -2.64 -16.52
N PHE A 9 -20.09 -3.02 -15.42
CA PHE A 9 -19.47 -2.07 -14.49
C PHE A 9 -18.28 -1.36 -15.12
N LEU A 10 -17.43 -2.07 -15.87
CA LEU A 10 -16.31 -1.50 -16.63
C LEU A 10 -16.79 -0.59 -17.77
N ALA A 11 -17.87 -0.93 -18.46
CA ALA A 11 -18.47 -0.12 -19.52
C ALA A 11 -19.14 1.16 -18.99
N ALA A 12 -19.77 1.10 -17.80
CA ALA A 12 -20.38 2.27 -17.16
C ALA A 12 -19.34 3.31 -16.72
N CYS A 13 -18.11 2.90 -16.39
CA CYS A 13 -16.99 3.79 -16.08
C CYS A 13 -16.43 4.54 -17.31
N ALA A 14 -16.73 4.06 -18.54
CA ALA A 14 -16.19 4.62 -19.77
C ALA A 14 -17.03 5.80 -20.36
N ILE A 15 -18.23 6.05 -19.85
CA ILE A 15 -19.13 7.10 -20.37
C ILE A 15 -19.14 8.29 -19.40
N VAL A 16 -18.04 9.04 -19.33
CA VAL A 16 -18.02 10.37 -18.69
C VAL A 16 -17.85 11.42 -19.77
N PRO A 17 -18.77 12.41 -19.88
CA PRO A 17 -18.69 13.43 -20.92
C PRO A 17 -17.41 14.26 -20.78
N SER A 18 -16.70 14.40 -21.88
CA SER A 18 -15.38 15.07 -22.04
C SER A 18 -15.35 16.58 -21.72
N ALA A 19 -16.43 17.14 -21.20
CA ALA A 19 -16.57 18.57 -20.92
C ALA A 19 -16.21 18.98 -19.48
N MET A 20 -16.02 18.02 -18.56
CA MET A 20 -15.47 18.30 -17.24
C MET A 20 -13.99 17.93 -17.26
N ALA A 21 -13.13 18.93 -17.35
CA ALA A 21 -11.68 18.78 -17.32
C ALA A 21 -11.24 17.66 -16.35
N GLN A 22 -10.60 16.61 -16.87
CA GLN A 22 -10.05 15.40 -16.22
C GLN A 22 -9.90 15.54 -14.69
N ARG A 23 -10.99 15.28 -13.96
CA ARG A 23 -11.03 15.43 -12.49
C ARG A 23 -10.78 14.13 -11.77
N ASN A 24 -10.88 13.02 -12.47
CA ASN A 24 -10.72 11.70 -11.91
C ASN A 24 -9.42 11.07 -12.41
N GLU A 25 -8.81 10.32 -11.55
CA GLU A 25 -7.58 9.57 -11.84
C GLU A 25 -7.76 8.13 -11.34
N LEU A 26 -7.30 7.18 -12.14
CA LEU A 26 -7.13 5.79 -11.75
C LEU A 26 -5.68 5.41 -12.00
N SER A 27 -4.99 4.91 -10.98
CA SER A 27 -3.61 4.47 -11.12
C SER A 27 -3.44 3.00 -10.75
N GLY A 28 -2.51 2.33 -11.45
CA GLY A 28 -2.00 1.01 -11.14
C GLY A 28 -0.50 1.09 -10.95
N ILE A 29 -0.02 0.72 -9.76
CA ILE A 29 1.37 0.81 -9.37
C ILE A 29 1.88 -0.58 -9.00
N LEU A 30 3.09 -0.91 -9.42
CA LEU A 30 3.82 -2.11 -9.04
C LEU A 30 5.05 -1.70 -8.25
N GLY A 31 5.32 -2.38 -7.14
CA GLY A 31 6.43 -2.03 -6.28
C GLY A 31 6.79 -3.11 -5.28
N ARG A 32 7.46 -2.66 -4.22
CA ARG A 32 7.88 -3.51 -3.12
C ARG A 32 7.58 -2.84 -1.78
N THR A 33 7.23 -3.67 -0.79
CA THR A 33 7.10 -3.23 0.60
C THR A 33 8.36 -3.62 1.36
N PHE A 34 8.81 -2.72 2.23
CA PHE A 34 9.96 -2.90 3.11
C PHE A 34 9.54 -2.63 4.55
N ILE A 35 9.97 -3.49 5.46
CA ILE A 35 9.68 -3.37 6.89
C ILE A 35 11.00 -3.42 7.65
N SER A 36 11.16 -2.51 8.61
CA SER A 36 12.38 -2.50 9.43
C SER A 36 12.44 -3.71 10.35
N ASP A 37 13.62 -4.29 10.50
CA ASP A 37 13.88 -5.37 11.43
C ASP A 37 13.42 -5.04 12.85
N GLN A 38 12.96 -6.05 13.59
CA GLN A 38 12.43 -5.90 14.94
C GLN A 38 13.19 -6.84 15.90
N GLY A 39 13.49 -6.35 17.10
CA GLY A 39 14.05 -7.17 18.16
C GLY A 39 13.00 -8.13 18.73
N ILE A 40 13.43 -9.31 19.19
CA ILE A 40 12.59 -10.28 19.92
C ILE A 40 12.96 -10.16 21.41
N GLN A 41 12.00 -9.83 22.27
CA GLN A 41 12.22 -9.78 23.71
C GLN A 41 12.42 -11.19 24.27
N GLY A 42 13.47 -11.38 25.07
CA GLY A 42 13.83 -12.69 25.62
C GLY A 42 14.32 -13.69 24.55
N GLY A 43 14.68 -13.22 23.37
CA GLY A 43 15.25 -14.04 22.31
C GLY A 43 16.67 -14.53 22.64
N PRO A 44 17.21 -15.45 21.81
CA PRO A 44 18.58 -15.98 22.01
C PRO A 44 19.62 -14.87 21.96
N ALA A 45 20.66 -14.98 22.79
CA ALA A 45 21.71 -13.97 22.88
C ALA A 45 22.52 -13.78 21.58
N PHE A 46 22.54 -14.80 20.70
CA PHE A 46 23.30 -14.78 19.44
C PHE A 46 22.52 -14.18 18.25
N ASP A 47 21.20 -14.23 18.24
CA ASP A 47 20.34 -13.58 17.24
C ASP A 47 18.93 -13.42 17.80
N SER A 48 18.58 -12.20 18.17
CA SER A 48 17.26 -11.83 18.69
C SER A 48 16.49 -10.93 17.73
N GLN A 49 16.78 -11.01 16.42
CA GLN A 49 16.14 -10.17 15.42
C GLN A 49 15.15 -10.95 14.57
N LEU A 50 14.05 -10.27 14.26
CA LEU A 50 13.06 -10.64 13.27
C LEU A 50 13.34 -9.79 12.02
N ARG A 51 13.71 -10.46 10.93
CA ARG A 51 14.01 -9.82 9.65
C ARG A 51 12.88 -10.07 8.68
N PHE A 52 12.56 -9.05 7.88
CA PHE A 52 11.50 -9.10 6.89
C PHE A 52 12.10 -9.09 5.48
N GLY A 53 11.44 -9.76 4.55
CA GLY A 53 11.78 -9.75 3.14
C GLY A 53 11.36 -8.44 2.44
N ASN A 54 11.26 -8.54 1.12
CA ASN A 54 10.84 -7.42 0.26
C ASN A 54 9.62 -7.87 -0.54
N GLY A 55 8.44 -7.80 0.06
CA GLY A 55 7.22 -8.30 -0.54
C GLY A 55 6.83 -7.62 -1.85
N LEU A 56 6.42 -8.42 -2.85
CA LEU A 56 5.87 -7.89 -4.09
C LEU A 56 4.52 -7.23 -3.81
N THR A 57 4.38 -5.98 -4.19
CA THR A 57 3.26 -5.14 -3.81
C THR A 57 2.61 -4.48 -5.01
N PHE A 58 1.28 -4.50 -5.03
CA PHE A 58 0.45 -3.84 -6.03
C PHE A 58 -0.39 -2.76 -5.36
N GLU A 59 -0.53 -1.62 -6.03
CA GLU A 59 -1.48 -0.58 -5.66
C GLU A 59 -2.45 -0.30 -6.80
N VAL A 60 -3.73 -0.17 -6.45
CA VAL A 60 -4.75 0.48 -7.28
C VAL A 60 -5.24 1.69 -6.50
N ASN A 61 -5.17 2.87 -7.10
CA ASN A 61 -5.57 4.10 -6.44
C ASN A 61 -6.54 4.89 -7.31
N TYR A 62 -7.69 5.23 -6.74
CA TYR A 62 -8.62 6.18 -7.34
C TYR A 62 -8.47 7.53 -6.66
N ALA A 63 -8.36 8.60 -7.45
CA ALA A 63 -8.33 9.95 -6.92
C ALA A 63 -9.28 10.88 -7.68
N ARG A 64 -9.86 11.84 -6.94
CA ARG A 64 -10.71 12.88 -7.50
C ARG A 64 -10.20 14.25 -7.10
N ARG A 65 -9.95 15.08 -8.09
CA ARG A 65 -9.56 16.47 -7.90
C ARG A 65 -10.74 17.26 -7.38
N MET A 66 -10.59 17.87 -6.21
CA MET A 66 -11.61 18.70 -5.57
C MET A 66 -11.46 20.16 -5.96
N MET A 67 -10.22 20.65 -5.99
CA MET A 67 -9.88 22.02 -6.40
C MET A 67 -8.49 22.05 -7.01
N GLY A 68 -8.20 23.12 -7.75
CA GLY A 68 -6.86 23.31 -8.30
C GLY A 68 -6.72 24.58 -9.13
N SER A 69 -5.46 24.93 -9.33
CA SER A 69 -4.98 26.02 -10.16
C SER A 69 -3.80 25.52 -11.01
N ALA A 70 -3.11 26.41 -11.70
CA ALA A 70 -1.88 26.07 -12.41
C ALA A 70 -0.73 25.70 -11.44
N ALA A 71 -0.74 26.23 -10.21
CA ALA A 71 0.31 26.04 -9.22
C ALA A 71 0.08 24.81 -8.34
N PHE A 72 -1.17 24.46 -8.01
CA PHE A 72 -1.48 23.33 -7.15
C PHE A 72 -2.83 22.70 -7.48
N ALA A 73 -3.01 21.43 -7.10
CA ALA A 73 -4.30 20.75 -7.10
C ALA A 73 -4.46 19.93 -5.84
N LEU A 74 -5.63 20.02 -5.20
CA LEU A 74 -6.01 19.19 -4.05
C LEU A 74 -6.97 18.10 -4.52
N SER A 75 -6.65 16.87 -4.19
CA SER A 75 -7.44 15.68 -4.52
C SER A 75 -7.73 14.87 -3.25
N VAL A 76 -8.85 14.17 -3.27
CA VAL A 76 -9.09 13.05 -2.35
C VAL A 76 -8.73 11.78 -3.10
N GLU A 77 -7.94 10.91 -2.48
CA GLU A 77 -7.53 9.64 -3.05
C GLU A 77 -7.87 8.46 -2.12
N VAL A 78 -8.03 7.28 -2.70
CA VAL A 78 -8.25 6.04 -1.96
C VAL A 78 -7.31 4.98 -2.52
N PRO A 79 -6.10 4.87 -1.99
CA PRO A 79 -5.18 3.79 -2.33
C PRO A 79 -5.62 2.47 -1.70
N PHE A 80 -5.59 1.42 -2.51
CA PHE A 80 -5.71 0.02 -2.11
C PHE A 80 -4.39 -0.66 -2.42
N VAL A 81 -3.64 -1.00 -1.39
CA VAL A 81 -2.29 -1.56 -1.51
C VAL A 81 -2.30 -2.99 -1.00
N VAL A 82 -1.81 -3.93 -1.80
CA VAL A 82 -1.73 -5.35 -1.47
C VAL A 82 -0.29 -5.82 -1.58
N ASN A 83 0.29 -6.20 -0.45
CA ASN A 83 1.54 -6.94 -0.42
C ASN A 83 1.21 -8.44 -0.43
N LEU A 84 1.66 -9.14 -1.47
CA LEU A 84 1.26 -10.54 -1.73
C LEU A 84 2.06 -11.54 -0.91
N ASP A 85 3.27 -11.18 -0.49
CA ASP A 85 4.18 -12.11 0.16
C ASP A 85 5.25 -11.34 0.93
N GLU A 86 5.29 -11.55 2.24
CA GLU A 86 6.29 -10.99 3.13
C GLU A 86 6.92 -12.14 3.91
N ASP A 87 8.10 -12.57 3.47
CA ASP A 87 8.88 -13.61 4.12
C ASP A 87 9.41 -13.12 5.47
N ILE A 88 9.40 -13.99 6.46
CA ILE A 88 9.94 -13.72 7.79
C ILE A 88 11.12 -14.64 8.08
N HIS A 89 12.19 -14.08 8.63
CA HIS A 89 13.39 -14.81 9.06
C HIS A 89 13.66 -14.49 10.52
N ALA A 90 13.76 -15.53 11.36
CA ALA A 90 14.03 -15.42 12.79
C ALA A 90 14.86 -16.57 13.32
N ALA A 91 15.61 -16.33 14.38
CA ALA A 91 16.38 -17.39 15.08
C ALA A 91 15.50 -18.31 15.94
N LEU A 92 14.21 -17.97 16.15
CA LEU A 92 13.20 -18.82 16.83
C LEU A 92 12.14 -19.28 15.84
N PRO A 93 12.52 -20.05 14.82
CA PRO A 93 11.63 -20.40 13.71
C PRO A 93 10.44 -21.27 14.11
N SER A 94 10.52 -21.99 15.23
CA SER A 94 9.43 -22.84 15.75
C SER A 94 8.25 -22.05 16.34
N LYS A 95 8.34 -20.73 16.48
CA LYS A 95 7.29 -19.88 17.04
C LYS A 95 6.75 -18.85 16.06
N VAL A 96 7.54 -18.47 15.05
CA VAL A 96 7.23 -17.38 14.13
C VAL A 96 6.53 -17.92 12.88
N PRO A 97 5.44 -17.27 12.38
CA PRO A 97 4.84 -17.59 11.10
C PRO A 97 5.87 -17.52 9.96
N GLU A 98 5.71 -18.34 8.92
CA GLU A 98 6.58 -18.36 7.74
C GLU A 98 6.57 -17.01 7.00
N GLY A 99 5.42 -16.33 6.97
CA GLY A 99 5.24 -15.05 6.33
C GLY A 99 3.84 -14.53 6.54
N TYR A 100 3.52 -13.42 5.92
CA TYR A 100 2.17 -12.87 5.87
C TYR A 100 1.91 -12.06 4.60
N LYS A 101 0.64 -11.85 4.30
CA LYS A 101 0.15 -10.91 3.29
C LYS A 101 -0.42 -9.69 4.00
N SER A 102 -0.33 -8.52 3.38
CA SER A 102 -0.96 -7.33 3.94
C SER A 102 -1.80 -6.59 2.90
N PHE A 103 -2.87 -5.98 3.38
CA PHE A 103 -3.76 -5.14 2.62
C PHE A 103 -3.95 -3.83 3.36
N PHE A 104 -3.82 -2.70 2.66
CA PHE A 104 -4.02 -1.37 3.19
C PHE A 104 -5.12 -0.66 2.39
N ALA A 105 -6.05 -0.01 3.09
CA ALA A 105 -7.02 0.90 2.51
C ALA A 105 -7.02 2.19 3.35
N THR A 106 -6.45 3.26 2.78
CA THR A 106 -6.15 4.49 3.53
C THR A 106 -6.58 5.73 2.73
N PRO A 107 -7.88 6.09 2.75
CA PRO A 107 -8.32 7.37 2.20
C PRO A 107 -7.43 8.51 2.64
N ALA A 108 -7.05 9.38 1.70
CA ALA A 108 -6.06 10.44 1.92
C ALA A 108 -6.39 11.72 1.15
N ALA A 109 -5.90 12.85 1.66
CA ALA A 109 -5.79 14.09 0.91
C ALA A 109 -4.43 14.13 0.20
N ARG A 110 -4.43 14.45 -1.10
CA ARG A 110 -3.22 14.59 -1.91
C ARG A 110 -3.12 15.99 -2.48
N LEU A 111 -1.96 16.61 -2.29
CA LEU A 111 -1.60 17.90 -2.86
C LEU A 111 -0.58 17.70 -3.99
N ASN A 112 -0.98 17.95 -5.22
CA ASN A 112 -0.09 18.01 -6.38
C ASN A 112 0.42 19.43 -6.56
N LEU A 113 1.72 19.59 -6.78
CA LEU A 113 2.35 20.84 -7.16
C LEU A 113 2.52 20.90 -8.68
N PHE A 114 2.31 22.07 -9.26
CA PHE A 114 2.43 22.35 -10.70
C PHE A 114 1.68 21.32 -11.59
N PRO A 115 0.40 21.05 -11.36
CA PRO A 115 -0.35 20.03 -12.09
C PRO A 115 -0.53 20.34 -13.58
N ALA A 116 -0.28 21.59 -14.00
CA ALA A 116 -0.33 22.02 -15.40
C ALA A 116 0.95 21.69 -16.18
N THR A 117 2.08 21.39 -15.51
CA THR A 117 3.38 21.12 -16.14
C THR A 117 3.56 19.66 -16.53
N ALA A 118 4.65 19.35 -17.23
CA ALA A 118 4.99 17.96 -17.59
C ALA A 118 5.35 17.10 -16.38
N VAL A 119 5.86 17.73 -15.32
CA VAL A 119 6.32 17.06 -14.09
C VAL A 119 5.57 17.68 -12.90
N SER A 120 4.86 16.86 -12.14
CA SER A 120 4.04 17.27 -10.99
C SER A 120 4.41 16.45 -9.76
N PRO A 121 5.25 16.96 -8.86
CA PRO A 121 5.47 16.31 -7.56
C PRO A 121 4.21 16.46 -6.69
N TRP A 122 4.03 15.49 -5.78
CA TRP A 122 2.89 15.49 -4.87
C TRP A 122 3.25 14.93 -3.50
N VAL A 123 2.43 15.31 -2.52
CA VAL A 123 2.44 14.74 -1.17
C VAL A 123 1.03 14.31 -0.80
N SER A 124 0.90 13.27 0.02
CA SER A 124 -0.40 12.83 0.54
C SER A 124 -0.31 12.47 2.00
N PHE A 125 -1.45 12.60 2.69
CA PHE A 125 -1.61 12.19 4.07
C PHE A 125 -3.03 11.70 4.31
N GLY A 126 -3.17 10.58 5.03
CA GLY A 126 -4.47 9.98 5.29
C GLY A 126 -4.44 8.91 6.36
N GLY A 127 -5.56 8.21 6.48
CA GLY A 127 -5.68 7.13 7.46
C GLY A 127 -6.81 6.19 7.09
N GLY A 128 -6.74 5.00 7.63
CA GLY A 128 -7.70 3.94 7.35
C GLY A 128 -7.36 2.69 8.15
N PHE A 129 -7.27 1.55 7.48
CA PHE A 129 -6.96 0.30 8.13
C PHE A 129 -5.95 -0.54 7.33
N ALA A 130 -5.28 -1.42 8.05
CA ALA A 130 -4.44 -2.49 7.52
C ALA A 130 -5.00 -3.83 7.98
N HIS A 131 -4.98 -4.82 7.09
CA HIS A 131 -5.30 -6.20 7.39
C HIS A 131 -4.10 -7.07 7.04
N PHE A 132 -3.66 -7.88 8.01
CA PHE A 132 -2.58 -8.85 7.86
C PHE A 132 -3.18 -10.25 7.87
N SER A 133 -2.74 -11.09 6.93
CA SER A 133 -3.10 -12.50 6.84
C SER A 133 -1.84 -13.32 7.03
N GLU A 134 -1.63 -13.78 8.26
CA GLU A 134 -0.45 -14.56 8.65
C GLU A 134 -0.55 -16.00 8.14
N SER A 135 0.61 -16.62 7.85
CA SER A 135 0.68 -18.01 7.42
C SER A 135 0.12 -18.97 8.47
N SER A 136 -0.61 -19.99 8.01
CA SER A 136 -1.06 -21.10 8.85
C SER A 136 0.08 -22.03 9.28
N ASN A 137 1.27 -21.86 8.72
CA ASN A 137 2.47 -22.61 9.04
C ASN A 137 3.50 -21.74 9.73
N LEU A 138 4.28 -22.34 10.63
CA LEU A 138 5.48 -21.75 11.20
C LEU A 138 6.69 -22.04 10.30
N LEU A 139 7.79 -21.30 10.50
CA LEU A 139 9.02 -21.38 9.68
C LEU A 139 9.58 -22.79 9.47
N PHE A 140 9.28 -23.77 10.34
CA PHE A 140 9.69 -25.18 10.17
C PHE A 140 8.53 -26.12 9.82
N GLY A 141 7.44 -25.58 9.24
CA GLY A 141 6.35 -26.41 8.71
C GLY A 141 5.38 -26.98 9.74
N THR A 142 5.46 -26.59 11.01
CA THR A 142 4.45 -26.93 12.02
C THR A 142 3.27 -25.97 11.93
N THR A 143 2.08 -26.43 12.35
CA THR A 143 0.88 -25.59 12.34
C THR A 143 1.03 -24.37 13.27
N ASN A 144 0.66 -23.19 12.78
CA ASN A 144 0.63 -21.97 13.55
C ASN A 144 -0.52 -22.02 14.60
N PRO A 145 -0.23 -21.99 15.91
CA PRO A 145 -1.26 -22.01 16.94
C PRO A 145 -1.90 -20.63 17.17
N GLY A 146 -1.33 -19.57 16.59
CA GLY A 146 -1.79 -18.20 16.73
C GLY A 146 -2.94 -17.87 15.80
N LYS A 147 -3.41 -16.61 15.90
CA LYS A 147 -4.37 -16.05 14.95
C LYS A 147 -3.68 -15.86 13.60
N THR A 148 -4.40 -16.15 12.52
CA THR A 148 -3.95 -15.99 11.13
C THR A 148 -4.60 -14.80 10.43
N GLY A 149 -5.12 -13.85 11.19
CA GLY A 149 -5.71 -12.63 10.67
C GLY A 149 -5.76 -11.52 11.71
N THR A 150 -5.15 -10.38 11.40
CA THR A 150 -5.07 -9.21 12.27
C THR A 150 -5.49 -7.96 11.50
N THR A 151 -6.40 -7.17 12.07
CA THR A 151 -6.80 -5.88 11.49
C THR A 151 -6.45 -4.76 12.46
N THR A 152 -5.79 -3.72 11.97
CA THR A 152 -5.36 -2.57 12.76
C THR A 152 -5.69 -1.25 12.07
N GLY A 153 -5.70 -0.15 12.82
CA GLY A 153 -5.68 1.18 12.24
C GLY A 153 -4.38 1.43 11.47
N ALA A 154 -4.45 2.25 10.43
CA ALA A 154 -3.31 2.67 9.64
C ALA A 154 -3.32 4.19 9.43
N LEU A 155 -2.18 4.85 9.63
CA LEU A 155 -1.92 6.19 9.11
C LEU A 155 -1.01 6.07 7.89
N GLN A 156 -1.21 6.94 6.89
CA GLN A 156 -0.42 6.93 5.66
C GLN A 156 0.15 8.30 5.39
N GLY A 157 1.44 8.35 5.08
CA GLY A 157 2.11 9.48 4.44
C GLY A 157 2.66 9.03 3.08
N GLY A 158 2.51 9.87 2.05
CA GLY A 158 3.00 9.56 0.71
C GLY A 158 3.65 10.75 0.03
N VAL A 159 4.63 10.46 -0.81
CA VAL A 159 5.26 11.42 -1.71
C VAL A 159 5.47 10.77 -3.07
N GLY A 160 5.39 11.53 -4.14
CA GLY A 160 5.63 10.99 -5.47
C GLY A 160 5.74 12.07 -6.53
N ILE A 161 5.91 11.59 -7.74
CA ILE A 161 6.06 12.43 -8.93
C ILE A 161 5.25 11.83 -10.09
N ASP A 162 4.46 12.67 -10.73
CA ASP A 162 3.73 12.34 -11.96
C ASP A 162 4.42 13.00 -13.15
N ILE A 163 4.74 12.21 -14.16
CA ILE A 163 5.33 12.68 -15.42
C ILE A 163 4.31 12.44 -16.53
N LYS A 164 3.81 13.50 -17.16
CA LYS A 164 2.86 13.40 -18.27
C LYS A 164 3.52 12.73 -19.48
N ALA A 165 3.00 11.56 -19.87
CA ALA A 165 3.43 10.83 -21.05
C ALA A 165 2.55 11.19 -22.25
N PHE A 166 1.23 11.21 -22.06
CA PHE A 166 0.23 11.54 -23.08
C PHE A 166 -0.88 12.40 -22.49
N LYS A 167 -1.84 12.82 -23.33
CA LYS A 167 -2.94 13.69 -22.92
C LYS A 167 -3.74 13.17 -21.72
N SER A 168 -3.94 11.85 -21.64
CA SER A 168 -4.75 11.19 -20.60
C SER A 168 -3.94 10.23 -19.72
N PHE A 169 -2.61 10.15 -19.90
CA PHE A 169 -1.77 9.21 -19.15
C PHE A 169 -0.52 9.90 -18.61
N SER A 170 -0.18 9.53 -17.38
CA SER A 170 1.07 9.88 -16.73
C SER A 170 1.79 8.62 -16.23
N VAL A 171 3.10 8.68 -16.13
CA VAL A 171 3.91 7.71 -15.37
C VAL A 171 4.06 8.26 -13.97
N ARG A 172 3.87 7.42 -12.97
CA ARG A 172 4.01 7.78 -11.55
C ARG A 172 5.13 6.98 -10.93
N GLY A 173 5.98 7.66 -10.14
CA GLY A 173 6.84 7.04 -9.14
C GLY A 173 6.43 7.54 -7.77
N GLU A 174 6.39 6.64 -6.78
CA GLU A 174 5.93 7.01 -5.43
C GLU A 174 6.60 6.23 -4.32
N PHE A 175 6.60 6.85 -3.15
CA PHE A 175 6.94 6.27 -1.85
C PHE A 175 5.78 6.53 -0.90
N ARG A 176 5.36 5.48 -0.17
CA ARG A 176 4.35 5.59 0.90
C ARG A 176 4.87 4.92 2.16
N ASP A 177 4.56 5.51 3.30
CA ASP A 177 4.78 4.92 4.63
C ASP A 177 3.40 4.66 5.27
N PHE A 178 3.13 3.41 5.59
CA PHE A 178 1.96 3.00 6.36
C PHE A 178 2.38 2.67 7.79
N TRP A 179 2.04 3.53 8.72
CA TRP A 179 2.23 3.31 10.15
C TRP A 179 1.02 2.59 10.71
N THR A 180 1.23 1.33 11.18
CA THR A 180 0.16 0.40 11.58
C THR A 180 0.45 -0.24 12.91
N GLY A 181 -0.53 -0.93 13.51
CA GLY A 181 -0.25 -1.94 14.53
C GLY A 181 0.53 -3.11 13.93
N LEU A 182 0.95 -4.05 14.79
CA LEU A 182 1.72 -5.23 14.38
C LEU A 182 0.82 -6.36 13.89
N PRO A 183 1.27 -7.19 12.91
CA PRO A 183 0.72 -8.50 12.66
C PRO A 183 0.96 -9.43 13.85
N GLN A 184 0.23 -10.55 13.91
CA GLN A 184 0.38 -11.56 14.96
C GLN A 184 1.60 -12.45 14.68
N LEU A 185 2.74 -12.14 15.27
CA LEU A 185 4.00 -12.83 15.01
C LEU A 185 4.32 -13.96 16.03
N ASN A 186 3.46 -14.16 17.05
CA ASN A 186 3.61 -15.12 18.15
C ASN A 186 4.87 -14.90 19.02
N VAL A 187 5.53 -13.78 18.86
CA VAL A 187 6.69 -13.34 19.65
C VAL A 187 6.48 -11.89 20.08
N ASP A 188 7.03 -11.55 21.24
CA ASP A 188 7.00 -10.17 21.72
C ASP A 188 8.19 -9.41 21.15
N THR A 189 7.91 -8.39 20.34
CA THR A 189 8.93 -7.49 19.78
C THR A 189 9.13 -6.24 20.63
N GLY A 190 8.34 -6.06 21.71
CA GLY A 190 8.35 -4.85 22.52
C GLY A 190 7.84 -3.60 21.81
N LYS A 191 7.30 -3.76 20.60
CA LYS A 191 6.71 -2.67 19.80
C LYS A 191 5.21 -2.84 19.74
N SER A 192 4.48 -1.74 19.59
CA SER A 192 3.03 -1.72 19.37
C SER A 192 2.66 -1.34 17.93
N HIS A 193 3.60 -0.79 17.18
CA HIS A 193 3.42 -0.29 15.82
C HIS A 193 4.63 -0.61 14.94
N GLN A 194 4.39 -0.64 13.64
CA GLN A 194 5.44 -0.78 12.61
C GLN A 194 5.21 0.17 11.44
N HIS A 195 6.29 0.49 10.74
CA HIS A 195 6.28 1.17 9.46
C HIS A 195 6.36 0.15 8.33
N ASN A 196 5.50 0.30 7.34
CA ASN A 196 5.49 -0.50 6.11
C ASN A 196 5.76 0.47 4.96
N TYR A 197 7.00 0.49 4.48
CA TYR A 197 7.45 1.39 3.43
C TYR A 197 7.19 0.76 2.07
N PHE A 198 6.37 1.40 1.26
CA PHE A 198 6.10 1.01 -0.11
C PHE A 198 6.84 1.93 -1.08
N VAL A 199 7.54 1.35 -2.05
CA VAL A 199 8.16 2.05 -3.17
C VAL A 199 7.66 1.42 -4.45
N GLY A 200 7.12 2.22 -5.36
CA GLY A 200 6.55 1.71 -6.60
C GLY A 200 6.56 2.70 -7.76
N GLY A 201 6.28 2.14 -8.93
CA GLY A 201 6.07 2.90 -10.16
C GLY A 201 4.96 2.30 -11.01
N GLY A 202 4.30 3.13 -11.81
CA GLY A 202 3.19 2.68 -12.62
C GLY A 202 2.57 3.75 -13.50
N LEU A 203 1.33 3.50 -13.88
CA LEU A 203 0.59 4.35 -14.81
C LEU A 203 -0.62 4.99 -14.13
N VAL A 204 -0.90 6.22 -14.51
CA VAL A 204 -2.07 7.00 -14.08
C VAL A 204 -2.89 7.37 -15.31
N TRP A 205 -4.15 7.02 -15.29
CA TRP A 205 -5.14 7.41 -16.29
C TRP A 205 -6.01 8.54 -15.75
N HIS A 206 -6.07 9.64 -16.49
CA HIS A 206 -6.87 10.83 -16.19
C HIS A 206 -8.13 10.87 -17.06
N PHE A 207 -9.31 11.03 -16.45
CA PHE A 207 -10.61 11.06 -17.15
C PHE A 207 -11.66 11.97 -16.49
#